data_ca823b22a1d41ff4a2b9e562f75aaf03
#
_entry.id   ca823b22a1d41ff4a2b9e562f75aaf03
#
_cell.length_a   1.000
_cell.length_b   1.000
_cell.length_c   1.000
_cell.angle_alpha   90.00
_cell.angle_beta   90.00
_cell.angle_gamma   90.00
#
_symmetry.space_group_name_H-M   'P 1'
#
loop_
_entity.id
_entity.type
_entity.pdbx_description
1 polymer ?
#
loop_
_entity_poly.entity_id
_entity_poly.type
_entity_poly.pdbx_seq_one_letter_code
_entity_poly.pdbx_strand_id
1 'polypeptide(L)'
;MTSMSDVDEDTVMSEVDGEEDGVEEPEKVQVGNLNQKTIGEGLSLLCRTGNGLGHAFVKLDLKDKRLNDISAISSYVHVRFLDLSSNHLTVLTPLASLMDLLWLKVDNNALACLEGNPFIQLKYLQWLSVAANQLTDLSGLVGPALETLNLTGNAIKTVKSLQMGCFGNLVTLELRGNLLETTDGINLPNLQRLYLAQNAIKRLEGLEKLEHLTTLHLRDNQLESLDGLSPNMKCLQYLNVRGNAISDENTLHCLRLLSKTLRTLVLSENPLGETTDYRTSLLILVPQLEKIDKEPVSPEERIEAQDRIKELEEEEIAEP
;
A
#
# COMPACT_ATOMS: atom_id res chain seq x y z
N MET A 1 12.04 16.46 3.24
CA MET A 1 10.84 16.63 4.05
C MET A 1 9.83 17.40 3.21
N THR A 2 9.01 16.69 2.45
CA THR A 2 7.90 17.26 1.69
C THR A 2 6.67 16.46 2.06
N SER A 3 5.73 17.14 2.72
CA SER A 3 4.43 16.61 3.09
C SER A 3 3.63 16.33 1.82
N MET A 4 3.27 15.08 1.57
CA MET A 4 2.24 14.75 0.60
C MET A 4 0.89 15.12 1.23
N SER A 5 0.22 16.09 0.64
CA SER A 5 -1.16 16.43 0.94
C SER A 5 -2.08 15.37 0.33
N ASP A 6 -2.94 14.79 1.16
CA ASP A 6 -4.06 13.96 0.73
C ASP A 6 -5.02 14.82 -0.12
N VAL A 7 -5.12 14.51 -1.41
CA VAL A 7 -6.13 15.10 -2.30
C VAL A 7 -7.28 14.11 -2.39
N ASP A 8 -8.42 14.46 -1.77
CA ASP A 8 -9.68 13.75 -1.91
C ASP A 8 -10.27 14.10 -3.28
N GLU A 9 -10.24 13.19 -4.26
CA GLU A 9 -11.07 13.28 -5.47
C GLU A 9 -12.36 12.49 -5.26
N ASP A 10 -13.42 13.20 -4.85
CA ASP A 10 -14.81 12.75 -4.97
C ASP A 10 -15.29 13.02 -6.41
N THR A 11 -15.21 12.02 -7.29
CA THR A 11 -15.82 12.10 -8.61
C THR A 11 -17.21 11.47 -8.58
N VAL A 12 -18.22 12.33 -8.69
CA VAL A 12 -19.64 11.98 -8.82
C VAL A 12 -19.87 11.31 -10.16
N MET A 13 -20.44 10.11 -10.16
CA MET A 13 -20.95 9.45 -11.35
C MET A 13 -22.29 10.09 -11.75
N SER A 14 -22.36 10.73 -12.91
CA SER A 14 -23.61 11.09 -13.58
C SER A 14 -23.99 9.98 -14.55
N GLU A 15 -25.21 9.50 -14.40
CA GLU A 15 -25.90 8.64 -15.37
C GLU A 15 -26.14 9.44 -16.66
N VAL A 16 -25.82 8.86 -17.81
CA VAL A 16 -26.25 9.34 -19.11
C VAL A 16 -26.85 8.18 -19.89
N ASP A 17 -28.08 8.39 -20.28
CA ASP A 17 -28.94 7.51 -21.09
C ASP A 17 -28.30 7.11 -22.43
N GLY A 18 -28.71 5.91 -22.88
CA GLY A 18 -28.23 5.26 -24.07
C GLY A 18 -28.65 5.93 -25.39
N GLU A 19 -27.79 5.75 -26.37
CA GLU A 19 -28.17 5.63 -27.79
C GLU A 19 -27.38 4.50 -28.41
N GLU A 20 -28.11 3.53 -29.00
CA GLU A 20 -27.58 2.52 -29.90
C GLU A 20 -27.03 3.18 -31.15
N ASP A 21 -25.80 2.88 -31.57
CA ASP A 21 -25.51 2.62 -32.98
C ASP A 21 -24.02 2.25 -33.19
N GLY A 22 -23.82 1.27 -34.04
CA GLY A 22 -22.53 1.02 -34.70
C GLY A 22 -21.62 0.01 -33.98
N VAL A 23 -21.74 -1.28 -34.35
CA VAL A 23 -20.72 -2.27 -34.12
C VAL A 23 -19.48 -1.87 -34.94
N GLU A 24 -18.63 -1.03 -34.39
CA GLU A 24 -17.27 -0.86 -34.87
C GLU A 24 -16.47 -2.12 -34.47
N GLU A 25 -15.95 -2.84 -35.45
CA GLU A 25 -14.96 -3.89 -35.19
C GLU A 25 -13.84 -3.30 -34.32
N PRO A 26 -13.37 -4.02 -33.27
CA PRO A 26 -12.31 -3.50 -32.43
C PRO A 26 -11.08 -3.25 -33.32
N GLU A 27 -10.69 -1.97 -33.42
CA GLU A 27 -9.43 -1.59 -34.07
C GLU A 27 -8.34 -2.49 -33.51
N LYS A 28 -7.69 -3.26 -34.41
CA LYS A 28 -6.50 -4.05 -34.03
C LYS A 28 -5.47 -3.08 -33.52
N VAL A 29 -5.35 -2.99 -32.20
CA VAL A 29 -4.33 -2.18 -31.52
C VAL A 29 -2.99 -2.56 -32.15
N GLN A 30 -2.39 -1.65 -32.89
CA GLN A 30 -1.05 -1.85 -33.42
C GLN A 30 -0.08 -1.82 -32.23
N VAL A 31 0.26 -2.98 -31.76
CA VAL A 31 1.21 -3.17 -30.65
C VAL A 31 2.61 -2.90 -31.19
N GLY A 32 3.33 -1.97 -30.58
CA GLY A 32 4.64 -1.53 -31.03
C GLY A 32 5.78 -2.36 -30.42
N ASN A 33 6.70 -2.79 -31.27
CA ASN A 33 7.99 -3.28 -30.78
C ASN A 33 8.90 -2.12 -30.42
N LEU A 34 9.61 -2.23 -29.31
CA LEU A 34 10.55 -1.22 -28.86
C LEU A 34 11.71 -1.10 -29.85
N ASN A 35 11.94 0.09 -30.40
CA ASN A 35 13.02 0.38 -31.31
C ASN A 35 14.02 1.41 -30.74
N GLN A 36 15.18 1.52 -31.36
CA GLN A 36 16.27 2.41 -30.90
C GLN A 36 15.85 3.88 -30.86
N LYS A 37 14.99 4.34 -31.77
CA LYS A 37 14.50 5.72 -31.80
C LYS A 37 13.66 6.01 -30.56
N THR A 38 12.71 5.16 -30.25
CA THR A 38 11.85 5.27 -29.07
C THR A 38 12.67 5.23 -27.79
N ILE A 39 13.68 4.36 -27.70
CA ILE A 39 14.60 4.33 -26.56
C ILE A 39 15.38 5.66 -26.45
N GLY A 40 15.95 6.14 -27.57
CA GLY A 40 16.71 7.38 -27.60
C GLY A 40 15.92 8.60 -27.14
N GLU A 41 14.62 8.66 -27.48
CA GLU A 41 13.70 9.71 -27.04
C GLU A 41 13.40 9.64 -25.53
N GLY A 42 13.40 8.44 -24.95
CA GLY A 42 13.12 8.22 -23.51
C GLY A 42 14.35 8.35 -22.62
N LEU A 43 15.56 8.32 -23.18
CA LEU A 43 16.80 8.39 -22.39
C LEU A 43 17.04 9.79 -21.82
N SER A 44 17.39 9.84 -20.54
CA SER A 44 17.71 11.09 -19.85
C SER A 44 18.65 10.84 -18.67
N LEU A 45 19.08 11.88 -18.00
CA LEU A 45 19.98 11.88 -16.85
C LEU A 45 21.34 11.23 -17.18
N LEU A 46 22.22 12.01 -17.79
CA LEU A 46 23.59 11.59 -18.12
C LEU A 46 24.45 11.57 -16.86
N CYS A 47 25.01 10.43 -16.52
CA CYS A 47 25.88 10.24 -15.36
C CYS A 47 27.22 9.62 -15.77
N ARG A 48 28.26 9.81 -14.94
CA ARG A 48 29.53 9.10 -15.11
C ARG A 48 29.35 7.62 -14.82
N THR A 49 29.98 6.77 -15.61
CA THR A 49 30.06 5.31 -15.36
C THR A 49 30.95 5.01 -14.15
N GLY A 50 30.84 3.80 -13.59
CA GLY A 50 31.51 3.42 -12.34
C GLY A 50 33.03 3.58 -12.32
N ASN A 51 33.70 3.51 -13.49
CA ASN A 51 35.13 3.75 -13.62
C ASN A 51 35.50 5.24 -13.78
N GLY A 52 34.50 6.15 -13.89
CA GLY A 52 34.68 7.57 -14.06
C GLY A 52 35.18 8.02 -15.45
N LEU A 53 35.45 7.09 -16.37
CA LEU A 53 36.05 7.37 -17.69
C LEU A 53 35.02 7.59 -18.78
N GLY A 54 33.79 7.14 -18.57
CA GLY A 54 32.70 7.27 -19.53
C GLY A 54 31.46 7.91 -18.92
N HIS A 55 30.47 8.17 -19.78
CA HIS A 55 29.14 8.65 -19.39
C HIS A 55 28.09 7.75 -20.02
N ALA A 56 26.99 7.54 -19.28
CA ALA A 56 25.81 6.82 -19.77
C ALA A 56 24.54 7.49 -19.26
N PHE A 57 23.46 7.33 -20.02
CA PHE A 57 22.12 7.67 -19.54
C PHE A 57 21.66 6.62 -18.53
N VAL A 58 21.14 7.08 -17.39
CA VAL A 58 20.72 6.21 -16.28
C VAL A 58 19.20 6.19 -16.07
N LYS A 59 18.45 7.07 -16.74
CA LYS A 59 16.99 7.10 -16.69
C LYS A 59 16.43 6.85 -18.08
N LEU A 60 15.41 5.97 -18.15
CA LEU A 60 14.67 5.64 -19.36
C LEU A 60 13.18 5.69 -19.07
N ASP A 61 12.47 6.54 -19.81
CA ASP A 61 11.01 6.68 -19.76
C ASP A 61 10.40 6.13 -21.04
N LEU A 62 9.66 5.03 -20.89
CA LEU A 62 8.95 4.35 -21.97
C LEU A 62 7.45 4.24 -21.67
N LYS A 63 6.93 5.15 -20.84
CA LYS A 63 5.52 5.21 -20.49
C LYS A 63 4.66 5.44 -21.74
N ASP A 64 3.51 4.74 -21.81
CA ASP A 64 2.47 4.92 -22.83
C ASP A 64 3.01 4.81 -24.29
N LYS A 65 3.78 3.76 -24.54
CA LYS A 65 4.34 3.46 -25.87
C LYS A 65 3.69 2.26 -26.55
N ARG A 66 2.60 1.70 -25.97
CA ARG A 66 1.88 0.51 -26.48
C ARG A 66 2.80 -0.69 -26.70
N LEU A 67 3.81 -0.87 -25.84
CA LEU A 67 4.81 -1.93 -25.97
C LEU A 67 4.29 -3.26 -25.43
N ASN A 68 4.54 -4.34 -26.13
CA ASN A 68 4.38 -5.73 -25.66
C ASN A 68 5.71 -6.48 -25.58
N ASP A 69 6.74 -6.01 -26.30
CA ASP A 69 8.10 -6.53 -26.24
C ASP A 69 9.10 -5.41 -25.96
N ILE A 70 9.96 -5.65 -24.99
CA ILE A 70 11.01 -4.75 -24.54
C ILE A 70 12.40 -5.38 -24.66
N SER A 71 12.57 -6.40 -25.50
CA SER A 71 13.85 -7.12 -25.65
C SER A 71 15.02 -6.20 -26.02
N ALA A 72 14.75 -5.12 -26.77
CA ALA A 72 15.76 -4.12 -27.14
C ALA A 72 16.39 -3.37 -25.96
N ILE A 73 15.77 -3.39 -24.74
CA ILE A 73 16.30 -2.70 -23.58
C ILE A 73 17.54 -3.37 -22.98
N SER A 74 17.73 -4.66 -23.25
CA SER A 74 18.77 -5.48 -22.61
C SER A 74 20.21 -4.99 -22.81
N SER A 75 20.48 -4.17 -23.81
CA SER A 75 21.79 -3.53 -24.05
C SER A 75 22.03 -2.26 -23.24
N TYR A 76 21.00 -1.72 -22.56
CA TYR A 76 21.08 -0.46 -21.81
C TYR A 76 21.40 -0.70 -20.32
N VAL A 77 22.47 -1.44 -20.06
CA VAL A 77 22.87 -1.95 -18.73
C VAL A 77 23.13 -0.87 -17.66
N HIS A 78 23.29 0.38 -18.05
CA HIS A 78 23.52 1.49 -17.13
C HIS A 78 22.22 2.16 -16.64
N VAL A 79 21.05 1.71 -17.11
CA VAL A 79 19.75 2.24 -16.66
C VAL A 79 19.53 1.84 -15.19
N ARG A 80 19.19 2.84 -14.37
CA ARG A 80 18.89 2.71 -12.94
C ARG A 80 17.45 3.08 -12.61
N PHE A 81 16.82 3.92 -13.42
CA PHE A 81 15.45 4.40 -13.28
C PHE A 81 14.69 4.11 -14.55
N LEU A 82 13.68 3.25 -14.46
CA LEU A 82 12.93 2.76 -15.62
C LEU A 82 11.43 2.88 -15.39
N ASP A 83 10.75 3.63 -16.27
CA ASP A 83 9.29 3.67 -16.32
C ASP A 83 8.79 2.97 -17.60
N LEU A 84 8.01 1.91 -17.39
CA LEU A 84 7.34 1.10 -18.41
C LEU A 84 5.82 1.15 -18.26
N SER A 85 5.29 2.10 -17.51
CA SER A 85 3.85 2.17 -17.22
C SER A 85 3.01 2.36 -18.47
N SER A 86 1.75 1.91 -18.38
CA SER A 86 0.75 2.08 -19.46
C SER A 86 1.22 1.48 -20.80
N ASN A 87 1.64 0.23 -20.74
CA ASN A 87 2.01 -0.59 -21.89
C ASN A 87 1.18 -1.89 -21.90
N HIS A 88 1.55 -2.87 -22.70
CA HIS A 88 0.88 -4.17 -22.84
C HIS A 88 1.81 -5.33 -22.47
N LEU A 89 2.69 -5.10 -21.49
CA LEU A 89 3.69 -6.09 -21.09
C LEU A 89 3.05 -7.22 -20.29
N THR A 90 3.42 -8.45 -20.66
CA THR A 90 3.04 -9.68 -19.95
C THR A 90 4.23 -10.32 -19.23
N VAL A 91 5.46 -9.97 -19.63
CA VAL A 91 6.70 -10.51 -19.07
C VAL A 91 7.76 -9.42 -18.94
N LEU A 92 8.65 -9.56 -17.95
CA LEU A 92 9.74 -8.63 -17.66
C LEU A 92 11.13 -9.26 -17.84
N THR A 93 11.22 -10.45 -18.41
CA THR A 93 12.47 -11.21 -18.59
C THR A 93 13.62 -10.39 -19.23
N PRO A 94 13.37 -9.48 -20.19
CA PRO A 94 14.44 -8.67 -20.78
C PRO A 94 15.16 -7.74 -19.81
N LEU A 95 14.59 -7.48 -18.62
CA LEU A 95 15.22 -6.65 -17.59
C LEU A 95 16.36 -7.36 -16.84
N ALA A 96 16.58 -8.65 -17.08
CA ALA A 96 17.61 -9.45 -16.39
C ALA A 96 19.04 -8.88 -16.52
N SER A 97 19.32 -8.15 -17.62
CA SER A 97 20.61 -7.49 -17.86
C SER A 97 20.79 -6.15 -17.14
N LEU A 98 19.70 -5.55 -16.66
CA LEU A 98 19.70 -4.24 -15.99
C LEU A 98 19.98 -4.39 -14.49
N MET A 99 21.08 -5.06 -14.15
CA MET A 99 21.40 -5.47 -12.78
C MET A 99 21.60 -4.30 -11.80
N ASP A 100 21.87 -3.09 -12.30
CA ASP A 100 22.07 -1.87 -11.51
C ASP A 100 20.75 -1.08 -11.30
N LEU A 101 19.59 -1.66 -11.67
CA LEU A 101 18.30 -1.01 -11.55
C LEU A 101 17.97 -0.74 -10.07
N LEU A 102 17.59 0.52 -9.77
CA LEU A 102 17.22 0.99 -8.44
C LEU A 102 15.73 1.25 -8.32
N TRP A 103 15.10 1.69 -9.40
CA TRP A 103 13.72 2.10 -9.45
C TRP A 103 13.05 1.55 -10.71
N LEU A 104 11.94 0.84 -10.54
CA LEU A 104 11.19 0.22 -11.63
C LEU A 104 9.69 0.49 -11.46
N LYS A 105 9.07 1.05 -12.50
CA LYS A 105 7.63 1.24 -12.58
C LYS A 105 7.07 0.50 -13.79
N VAL A 106 6.13 -0.41 -13.54
CA VAL A 106 5.46 -1.21 -14.59
C VAL A 106 3.94 -1.20 -14.40
N ASP A 107 3.41 -0.10 -13.88
CA ASP A 107 1.99 0.05 -13.62
C ASP A 107 1.17 0.00 -14.90
N ASN A 108 -0.11 -0.42 -14.76
CA ASN A 108 -1.04 -0.46 -15.88
C ASN A 108 -0.46 -1.24 -17.07
N ASN A 109 -0.18 -2.51 -16.84
CA ASN A 109 0.26 -3.48 -17.82
C ASN A 109 -0.61 -4.76 -17.72
N ALA A 110 -0.22 -5.85 -18.36
CA ALA A 110 -0.94 -7.12 -18.37
C ALA A 110 -0.16 -8.25 -17.66
N LEU A 111 0.60 -7.92 -16.61
CA LEU A 111 1.37 -8.91 -15.84
C LEU A 111 0.42 -9.77 -14.99
N ALA A 112 0.33 -11.06 -15.30
CA ALA A 112 -0.51 -12.00 -14.55
C ALA A 112 0.27 -12.78 -13.46
N CYS A 113 1.59 -12.93 -13.62
CA CYS A 113 2.47 -13.53 -12.62
C CYS A 113 3.86 -12.92 -12.67
N LEU A 114 4.65 -13.14 -11.61
CA LEU A 114 6.03 -12.67 -11.51
C LEU A 114 7.04 -13.83 -11.58
N GLU A 115 6.57 -15.06 -11.71
CA GLU A 115 7.40 -16.24 -11.84
C GLU A 115 8.20 -16.21 -13.14
N GLY A 116 9.49 -16.58 -13.09
CA GLY A 116 10.39 -16.49 -14.24
C GLY A 116 10.86 -15.07 -14.59
N ASN A 117 10.40 -14.04 -13.88
CA ASN A 117 10.86 -12.68 -14.06
C ASN A 117 12.22 -12.42 -13.36
N PRO A 118 12.93 -11.35 -13.72
CA PRO A 118 14.36 -11.16 -13.38
C PRO A 118 14.62 -10.64 -11.97
N PHE A 119 13.66 -10.68 -11.04
CA PHE A 119 13.81 -10.04 -9.73
C PHE A 119 14.99 -10.58 -8.90
N ILE A 120 15.37 -11.83 -9.08
CA ILE A 120 16.53 -12.41 -8.41
C ILE A 120 17.87 -11.78 -8.88
N GLN A 121 17.91 -11.25 -10.10
CA GLN A 121 19.07 -10.55 -10.66
C GLN A 121 19.10 -9.07 -10.22
N LEU A 122 17.95 -8.47 -9.93
CA LEU A 122 17.80 -7.05 -9.62
C LEU A 122 18.12 -6.77 -8.14
N LYS A 123 19.32 -7.09 -7.71
CA LYS A 123 19.74 -7.08 -6.30
C LYS A 123 19.75 -5.70 -5.63
N TYR A 124 19.79 -4.64 -6.42
CA TYR A 124 19.85 -3.25 -5.94
C TYR A 124 18.51 -2.53 -6.04
N LEU A 125 17.45 -3.22 -6.51
CA LEU A 125 16.13 -2.61 -6.69
C LEU A 125 15.56 -2.20 -5.33
N GLN A 126 15.39 -0.88 -5.13
CA GLN A 126 14.88 -0.29 -3.89
C GLN A 126 13.40 0.07 -3.98
N TRP A 127 12.93 0.45 -5.15
CA TRP A 127 11.55 0.83 -5.35
C TRP A 127 10.95 0.09 -6.55
N LEU A 128 9.82 -0.57 -6.31
CA LEU A 128 9.08 -1.32 -7.32
C LEU A 128 7.60 -0.98 -7.26
N SER A 129 7.03 -0.58 -8.40
CA SER A 129 5.59 -0.49 -8.57
C SER A 129 5.13 -1.40 -9.72
N VAL A 130 4.16 -2.26 -9.40
CA VAL A 130 3.46 -3.17 -10.32
C VAL A 130 1.95 -2.94 -10.17
N ALA A 131 1.54 -1.71 -9.91
CA ALA A 131 0.15 -1.36 -9.69
C ALA A 131 -0.69 -1.54 -10.97
N ALA A 132 -2.00 -1.76 -10.80
CA ALA A 132 -2.94 -1.92 -11.91
C ALA A 132 -2.46 -2.95 -12.94
N ASN A 133 -2.16 -4.16 -12.46
CA ASN A 133 -1.84 -5.34 -13.25
C ASN A 133 -2.85 -6.47 -12.93
N GLN A 134 -2.55 -7.70 -13.28
CA GLN A 134 -3.44 -8.86 -13.12
C GLN A 134 -2.86 -9.92 -12.18
N LEU A 135 -1.98 -9.52 -11.23
CA LEU A 135 -1.31 -10.43 -10.32
C LEU A 135 -2.31 -11.09 -9.37
N THR A 136 -2.25 -12.40 -9.23
CA THR A 136 -3.07 -13.18 -8.26
C THR A 136 -2.29 -13.58 -7.02
N ASP A 137 -0.98 -13.65 -7.11
CA ASP A 137 -0.04 -13.94 -6.02
C ASP A 137 1.31 -13.26 -6.30
N LEU A 138 2.27 -13.48 -5.41
CA LEU A 138 3.60 -12.85 -5.47
C LEU A 138 4.72 -13.87 -5.69
N SER A 139 4.39 -15.06 -6.21
CA SER A 139 5.39 -16.09 -6.52
C SER A 139 6.43 -15.56 -7.50
N GLY A 140 7.69 -15.84 -7.25
CA GLY A 140 8.80 -15.35 -8.08
C GLY A 140 9.30 -13.93 -7.74
N LEU A 141 8.61 -13.19 -6.87
CA LEU A 141 9.09 -11.89 -6.41
C LEU A 141 10.13 -12.08 -5.29
N VAL A 142 11.29 -11.50 -5.49
CA VAL A 142 12.39 -11.41 -4.52
C VAL A 142 12.95 -10.01 -4.56
N GLY A 143 13.17 -9.41 -3.40
CA GLY A 143 13.62 -8.02 -3.34
C GLY A 143 14.39 -7.72 -2.04
N PRO A 144 15.64 -8.22 -1.88
CA PRO A 144 16.40 -8.04 -0.64
C PRO A 144 16.74 -6.58 -0.35
N ALA A 145 16.81 -5.73 -1.37
CA ALA A 145 17.08 -4.29 -1.24
C ALA A 145 15.79 -3.44 -1.31
N LEU A 146 14.62 -4.04 -1.55
CA LEU A 146 13.37 -3.27 -1.67
C LEU A 146 13.02 -2.57 -0.36
N GLU A 147 12.80 -1.27 -0.47
CA GLU A 147 12.30 -0.39 0.59
C GLU A 147 10.82 -0.06 0.39
N THR A 148 10.39 0.02 -0.86
CA THR A 148 8.99 0.29 -1.22
C THR A 148 8.51 -0.67 -2.30
N LEU A 149 7.35 -1.30 -2.03
CA LEU A 149 6.67 -2.19 -2.96
C LEU A 149 5.21 -1.75 -3.11
N ASN A 150 4.84 -1.35 -4.33
CA ASN A 150 3.45 -0.99 -4.67
C ASN A 150 2.83 -2.08 -5.56
N LEU A 151 1.76 -2.68 -5.06
CA LEU A 151 0.96 -3.73 -5.69
C LEU A 151 -0.53 -3.34 -5.81
N THR A 152 -0.82 -2.05 -5.72
CA THR A 152 -2.19 -1.50 -5.75
C THR A 152 -2.95 -1.96 -7.00
N GLY A 153 -4.24 -2.30 -6.84
CA GLY A 153 -5.12 -2.59 -7.99
C GLY A 153 -4.74 -3.86 -8.75
N ASN A 154 -4.45 -4.94 -8.04
CA ASN A 154 -4.25 -6.28 -8.59
C ASN A 154 -5.37 -7.23 -8.11
N ALA A 155 -5.22 -8.53 -8.32
CA ALA A 155 -6.16 -9.57 -7.87
C ALA A 155 -5.53 -10.49 -6.80
N ILE A 156 -4.65 -9.95 -5.95
CA ILE A 156 -3.87 -10.72 -4.97
C ILE A 156 -4.79 -11.19 -3.85
N LYS A 157 -4.79 -12.50 -3.61
CA LYS A 157 -5.60 -13.16 -2.56
C LYS A 157 -4.78 -13.53 -1.32
N THR A 158 -3.47 -13.64 -1.43
CA THR A 158 -2.58 -14.05 -0.34
C THR A 158 -1.21 -13.39 -0.45
N VAL A 159 -0.62 -13.10 0.69
CA VAL A 159 0.70 -12.48 0.82
C VAL A 159 1.71 -13.38 1.55
N LYS A 160 1.43 -14.68 1.63
CA LYS A 160 2.27 -15.64 2.36
C LYS A 160 3.71 -15.78 1.84
N SER A 161 3.97 -15.33 0.63
CA SER A 161 5.32 -15.25 0.04
C SER A 161 6.13 -14.04 0.52
N LEU A 162 5.50 -13.05 1.17
CA LEU A 162 6.18 -11.89 1.73
C LEU A 162 6.87 -12.25 3.06
N GLN A 163 8.04 -12.85 2.98
CA GLN A 163 8.80 -13.28 4.14
C GLN A 163 10.07 -12.43 4.34
N MET A 164 10.47 -12.28 5.59
CA MET A 164 11.66 -11.50 6.00
C MET A 164 12.93 -11.88 5.22
N GLY A 165 13.13 -13.14 4.89
CA GLY A 165 14.31 -13.61 4.14
C GLY A 165 14.43 -13.04 2.72
N CYS A 166 13.30 -12.60 2.13
CA CYS A 166 13.25 -12.04 0.78
C CYS A 166 13.08 -10.52 0.75
N PHE A 167 12.59 -9.90 1.86
CA PHE A 167 12.19 -8.50 1.92
C PHE A 167 12.64 -7.82 3.23
N GLY A 168 13.85 -8.12 3.69
CA GLY A 168 14.36 -7.63 4.98
C GLY A 168 14.44 -6.12 5.13
N ASN A 169 14.51 -5.36 4.03
CA ASN A 169 14.60 -3.90 4.02
C ASN A 169 13.26 -3.19 3.72
N LEU A 170 12.15 -3.95 3.56
CA LEU A 170 10.89 -3.35 3.16
C LEU A 170 10.31 -2.47 4.27
N VAL A 171 10.08 -1.19 3.93
CA VAL A 171 9.54 -0.14 4.81
C VAL A 171 8.10 0.20 4.46
N THR A 172 7.76 0.19 3.17
CA THR A 172 6.42 0.54 2.69
C THR A 172 5.86 -0.55 1.80
N LEU A 173 4.64 -1.02 2.13
CA LEU A 173 3.91 -2.00 1.34
C LEU A 173 2.50 -1.48 1.03
N GLU A 174 2.20 -1.37 -0.27
CA GLU A 174 0.91 -0.92 -0.77
C GLU A 174 0.18 -2.07 -1.46
N LEU A 175 -0.97 -2.46 -0.91
CA LEU A 175 -1.83 -3.56 -1.36
C LEU A 175 -3.29 -3.10 -1.53
N ARG A 176 -3.53 -1.80 -1.67
CA ARG A 176 -4.87 -1.26 -1.88
C ARG A 176 -5.53 -1.88 -3.11
N GLY A 177 -6.85 -2.13 -3.04
CA GLY A 177 -7.63 -2.61 -4.18
C GLY A 177 -7.20 -4.00 -4.65
N ASN A 178 -7.00 -4.92 -3.71
CA ASN A 178 -6.73 -6.33 -3.96
C ASN A 178 -7.88 -7.21 -3.42
N LEU A 179 -7.69 -8.51 -3.29
CA LEU A 179 -8.70 -9.49 -2.87
C LEU A 179 -8.29 -10.22 -1.58
N LEU A 180 -7.57 -9.53 -0.68
CA LEU A 180 -7.14 -10.12 0.59
C LEU A 180 -8.33 -10.26 1.54
N GLU A 181 -8.46 -11.43 2.18
CA GLU A 181 -9.51 -11.71 3.19
C GLU A 181 -8.96 -11.64 4.63
N THR A 182 -7.65 -11.67 4.81
CA THR A 182 -6.95 -11.60 6.09
C THR A 182 -5.61 -10.90 5.93
N THR A 183 -5.03 -10.46 7.03
CA THR A 183 -3.66 -9.90 7.09
C THR A 183 -2.60 -10.98 7.31
N ASP A 184 -2.98 -12.27 7.41
CA ASP A 184 -2.04 -13.37 7.65
C ASP A 184 -0.99 -13.50 6.55
N GLY A 185 0.23 -13.84 6.96
CA GLY A 185 1.36 -14.07 6.07
C GLY A 185 2.27 -12.86 5.87
N ILE A 186 1.93 -11.69 6.41
CA ILE A 186 2.83 -10.53 6.41
C ILE A 186 3.85 -10.70 7.56
N ASN A 187 5.05 -11.14 7.22
CA ASN A 187 6.14 -11.31 8.18
C ASN A 187 7.32 -10.39 7.83
N LEU A 188 7.14 -9.10 8.06
CA LEU A 188 8.03 -8.02 7.65
C LEU A 188 8.31 -7.09 8.85
N PRO A 189 9.21 -7.48 9.77
CA PRO A 189 9.40 -6.77 11.05
C PRO A 189 9.88 -5.32 10.88
N ASN A 190 10.53 -4.97 9.77
CA ASN A 190 10.99 -3.61 9.50
C ASN A 190 9.94 -2.73 8.79
N LEU A 191 8.75 -3.28 8.51
CA LEU A 191 7.67 -2.55 7.85
C LEU A 191 7.16 -1.41 8.73
N GLN A 192 7.10 -0.21 8.17
CA GLN A 192 6.61 0.99 8.84
C GLN A 192 5.25 1.45 8.32
N ARG A 193 4.97 1.25 7.05
CA ARG A 193 3.73 1.70 6.41
C ARG A 193 3.07 0.55 5.65
N LEU A 194 1.83 0.23 6.02
CA LEU A 194 1.04 -0.83 5.41
C LEU A 194 -0.32 -0.28 4.96
N TYR A 195 -0.57 -0.36 3.65
CA TYR A 195 -1.80 0.13 3.02
C TYR A 195 -2.59 -1.03 2.45
N LEU A 196 -3.72 -1.34 3.10
CA LEU A 196 -4.61 -2.47 2.79
C LEU A 196 -6.04 -2.02 2.46
N ALA A 197 -6.24 -0.75 2.13
CA ALA A 197 -7.57 -0.23 1.81
C ALA A 197 -8.20 -0.95 0.62
N GLN A 198 -9.55 -1.03 0.60
CA GLN A 198 -10.31 -1.64 -0.50
C GLN A 198 -9.88 -3.09 -0.78
N ASN A 199 -9.97 -3.92 0.25
CA ASN A 199 -9.82 -5.36 0.19
C ASN A 199 -11.09 -6.02 0.78
N ALA A 200 -11.06 -7.33 1.01
CA ALA A 200 -12.14 -8.08 1.63
C ALA A 200 -11.75 -8.60 3.05
N ILE A 201 -10.91 -7.84 3.77
CA ILE A 201 -10.34 -8.28 5.04
C ILE A 201 -11.43 -8.30 6.12
N LYS A 202 -11.62 -9.48 6.72
CA LYS A 202 -12.59 -9.74 7.80
C LYS A 202 -11.93 -9.84 9.17
N ARG A 203 -10.65 -10.22 9.22
CA ARG A 203 -9.90 -10.47 10.45
C ARG A 203 -8.47 -9.97 10.34
N LEU A 204 -7.95 -9.48 11.46
CA LEU A 204 -6.56 -9.08 11.63
C LEU A 204 -5.77 -10.26 12.21
N GLU A 205 -4.79 -10.75 11.48
CA GLU A 205 -3.96 -11.90 11.86
C GLU A 205 -2.49 -11.60 11.53
N GLY A 206 -1.56 -12.07 12.35
CA GLY A 206 -0.11 -11.96 12.09
C GLY A 206 0.50 -10.57 12.32
N LEU A 207 -0.28 -9.59 12.78
CA LEU A 207 0.19 -8.21 12.98
C LEU A 207 1.16 -8.06 14.16
N GLU A 208 1.22 -9.04 15.08
CA GLU A 208 2.14 -9.07 16.20
C GLU A 208 3.63 -9.09 15.81
N LYS A 209 3.91 -9.39 14.53
CA LYS A 209 5.26 -9.43 13.94
C LYS A 209 5.73 -8.07 13.42
N LEU A 210 4.83 -7.08 13.36
CA LEU A 210 5.07 -5.78 12.76
C LEU A 210 5.44 -4.74 13.82
N GLU A 211 6.52 -4.96 14.55
CA GLU A 211 6.93 -4.15 15.71
C GLU A 211 7.23 -2.69 15.37
N HIS A 212 7.69 -2.41 14.15
CA HIS A 212 8.04 -1.06 13.69
C HIS A 212 6.92 -0.36 12.91
N LEU A 213 5.73 -0.98 12.79
CA LEU A 213 4.63 -0.40 12.05
C LEU A 213 4.17 0.92 12.69
N THR A 214 4.18 2.01 11.91
CA THR A 214 3.73 3.35 12.33
C THR A 214 2.37 3.70 11.75
N THR A 215 2.06 3.17 10.56
CA THR A 215 0.86 3.51 9.79
C THR A 215 0.20 2.24 9.28
N LEU A 216 -1.09 2.08 9.61
CA LEU A 216 -1.92 0.98 9.13
C LEU A 216 -3.22 1.53 8.53
N HIS A 217 -3.42 1.30 7.23
CA HIS A 217 -4.62 1.68 6.49
C HIS A 217 -5.44 0.43 6.14
N LEU A 218 -6.65 0.35 6.70
CA LEU A 218 -7.62 -0.74 6.50
C LEU A 218 -8.99 -0.22 6.02
N ARG A 219 -9.02 1.00 5.48
CA ARG A 219 -10.25 1.63 4.98
C ARG A 219 -10.96 0.74 3.95
N ASP A 220 -12.29 0.74 3.95
CA ASP A 220 -13.13 0.02 2.98
C ASP A 220 -12.78 -1.49 2.93
N ASN A 221 -12.90 -2.15 4.09
CA ASN A 221 -12.78 -3.59 4.25
C ASN A 221 -14.07 -4.17 4.90
N GLN A 222 -14.01 -5.36 5.48
CA GLN A 222 -15.14 -6.07 6.08
C GLN A 222 -14.86 -6.45 7.55
N LEU A 223 -14.09 -5.62 8.28
CA LEU A 223 -13.75 -5.87 9.68
C LEU A 223 -14.98 -5.67 10.56
N GLU A 224 -15.32 -6.67 11.36
CA GLU A 224 -16.36 -6.61 12.38
C GLU A 224 -15.79 -6.28 13.77
N SER A 225 -14.49 -6.55 13.99
CA SER A 225 -13.76 -6.22 15.21
C SER A 225 -12.32 -5.77 14.90
N LEU A 226 -11.68 -5.20 15.93
CA LEU A 226 -10.26 -4.86 15.91
C LEU A 226 -9.39 -5.91 16.62
N ASP A 227 -9.95 -7.08 16.91
CA ASP A 227 -9.21 -8.20 17.47
C ASP A 227 -8.07 -8.60 16.53
N GLY A 228 -6.89 -8.86 17.11
CA GLY A 228 -5.65 -9.09 16.35
C GLY A 228 -4.69 -7.90 16.37
N LEU A 229 -5.13 -6.71 16.86
CA LEU A 229 -4.18 -5.69 17.28
C LEU A 229 -3.35 -6.22 18.46
N SER A 230 -2.05 -5.95 18.43
CA SER A 230 -1.10 -6.55 19.37
C SER A 230 -0.34 -5.48 20.17
N PRO A 231 -0.04 -5.73 21.46
CA PRO A 231 0.85 -4.86 22.23
C PRO A 231 2.28 -4.81 21.68
N ASN A 232 2.64 -5.74 20.79
CA ASN A 232 3.92 -5.73 20.10
C ASN A 232 4.01 -4.66 18.99
N MET A 233 2.89 -4.07 18.58
CA MET A 233 2.86 -2.94 17.64
C MET A 233 3.28 -1.63 18.33
N LYS A 234 4.51 -1.60 18.82
CA LYS A 234 5.06 -0.57 19.72
C LYS A 234 5.24 0.81 19.09
N CYS A 235 5.06 0.92 17.78
CA CYS A 235 5.29 2.15 17.02
C CYS A 235 4.03 2.67 16.32
N LEU A 236 2.88 1.99 16.43
CA LEU A 236 1.68 2.36 15.68
C LEU A 236 1.12 3.71 16.16
N GLN A 237 1.14 4.69 15.24
CA GLN A 237 0.68 6.06 15.49
C GLN A 237 -0.59 6.40 14.73
N TYR A 238 -0.79 5.80 13.56
CA TYR A 238 -1.93 6.06 12.69
C TYR A 238 -2.65 4.76 12.36
N LEU A 239 -3.95 4.69 12.66
CA LEU A 239 -4.83 3.58 12.32
C LEU A 239 -6.08 4.12 11.60
N ASN A 240 -6.33 3.65 10.38
CA ASN A 240 -7.52 4.00 9.64
C ASN A 240 -8.34 2.73 9.34
N VAL A 241 -9.51 2.63 9.95
CA VAL A 241 -10.49 1.54 9.78
C VAL A 241 -11.83 2.07 9.27
N ARG A 242 -11.87 3.25 8.65
CA ARG A 242 -13.06 3.84 8.04
C ARG A 242 -13.73 2.87 7.08
N GLY A 243 -15.06 2.87 7.01
CA GLY A 243 -15.80 2.07 6.03
C GLY A 243 -15.65 0.57 6.24
N ASN A 244 -15.76 0.12 7.49
CA ASN A 244 -15.78 -1.30 7.86
C ASN A 244 -17.14 -1.66 8.51
N ALA A 245 -17.26 -2.84 9.12
CA ALA A 245 -18.49 -3.37 9.72
C ALA A 245 -18.44 -3.39 11.26
N ILE A 246 -17.65 -2.51 11.90
CA ILE A 246 -17.50 -2.45 13.34
C ILE A 246 -18.77 -1.87 13.94
N SER A 247 -19.51 -2.66 14.75
CA SER A 247 -20.81 -2.29 15.32
C SER A 247 -20.84 -2.32 16.85
N ASP A 248 -19.94 -3.07 17.48
CA ASP A 248 -19.91 -3.26 18.93
C ASP A 248 -18.79 -2.42 19.57
N GLU A 249 -19.18 -1.54 20.52
CA GLU A 249 -18.26 -0.70 21.27
C GLU A 249 -17.24 -1.50 22.07
N ASN A 250 -17.61 -2.71 22.53
CA ASN A 250 -16.70 -3.58 23.26
C ASN A 250 -15.45 -3.93 22.46
N THR A 251 -15.55 -3.96 21.13
CA THR A 251 -14.41 -4.24 20.26
C THR A 251 -13.32 -3.15 20.34
N LEU A 252 -13.66 -1.95 20.81
CA LEU A 252 -12.71 -0.85 20.99
C LEU A 252 -11.76 -1.08 22.16
N HIS A 253 -12.09 -1.96 23.11
CA HIS A 253 -11.24 -2.20 24.29
C HIS A 253 -9.83 -2.69 23.92
N CYS A 254 -9.66 -3.37 22.79
CA CYS A 254 -8.33 -3.78 22.32
C CYS A 254 -7.41 -2.59 21.99
N LEU A 255 -7.96 -1.39 21.73
CA LEU A 255 -7.18 -0.17 21.51
C LEU A 255 -6.34 0.25 22.72
N ARG A 256 -6.70 -0.19 23.96
CA ARG A 256 -5.88 0.00 25.16
C ARG A 256 -4.46 -0.52 24.99
N LEU A 257 -4.28 -1.57 24.18
CA LEU A 257 -2.96 -2.13 23.85
C LEU A 257 -2.05 -1.12 23.15
N LEU A 258 -2.64 -0.13 22.46
CA LEU A 258 -1.97 0.91 21.69
C LEU A 258 -2.01 2.29 22.37
N SER A 259 -2.51 2.37 23.60
CA SER A 259 -2.75 3.63 24.32
C SER A 259 -1.53 4.54 24.46
N LYS A 260 -0.32 4.00 24.41
CA LYS A 260 0.94 4.76 24.51
C LYS A 260 1.40 5.38 23.19
N THR A 261 1.01 4.82 22.06
CA THR A 261 1.61 5.14 20.76
C THR A 261 0.62 5.71 19.77
N LEU A 262 -0.64 5.25 19.77
CA LEU A 262 -1.63 5.69 18.81
C LEU A 262 -1.94 7.19 19.00
N ARG A 263 -1.91 7.95 17.89
CA ARG A 263 -2.15 9.41 17.86
C ARG A 263 -3.35 9.77 17.02
N THR A 264 -3.57 9.03 15.93
CA THR A 264 -4.67 9.27 15.00
C THR A 264 -5.42 7.98 14.75
N LEU A 265 -6.74 8.03 15.00
CA LEU A 265 -7.68 6.96 14.69
C LEU A 265 -8.76 7.48 13.76
N VAL A 266 -9.04 6.76 12.67
CA VAL A 266 -10.17 7.04 11.77
C VAL A 266 -11.12 5.85 11.81
N LEU A 267 -12.31 6.05 12.38
CA LEU A 267 -13.33 5.02 12.62
C LEU A 267 -14.67 5.33 11.91
N SER A 268 -14.80 6.51 11.31
CA SER A 268 -16.01 6.96 10.59
C SER A 268 -16.50 5.93 9.56
N GLU A 269 -17.78 6.01 9.21
CA GLU A 269 -18.42 5.08 8.27
C GLU A 269 -18.36 3.61 8.74
N ASN A 270 -18.44 3.38 10.04
CA ASN A 270 -18.73 2.10 10.65
C ASN A 270 -20.11 2.17 11.33
N PRO A 271 -20.86 1.05 11.44
CA PRO A 271 -22.17 1.06 12.10
C PRO A 271 -22.15 1.60 13.54
N LEU A 272 -21.05 1.42 14.25
CA LEU A 272 -20.84 1.96 15.60
C LEU A 272 -21.10 3.47 15.68
N GLY A 273 -20.71 4.24 14.68
CA GLY A 273 -20.86 5.70 14.63
C GLY A 273 -22.31 6.18 14.52
N GLU A 274 -23.23 5.29 14.15
CA GLU A 274 -24.67 5.62 14.07
C GLU A 274 -25.40 5.48 15.42
N THR A 275 -24.82 4.73 16.36
CA THR A 275 -25.50 4.31 17.58
C THR A 275 -24.95 4.97 18.85
N THR A 276 -23.70 5.40 18.86
CA THR A 276 -23.01 5.91 20.04
C THR A 276 -22.10 7.08 19.71
N ASP A 277 -21.96 8.01 20.65
CA ASP A 277 -20.87 8.97 20.67
C ASP A 277 -19.60 8.29 21.22
N TYR A 278 -18.89 7.63 20.32
CA TYR A 278 -17.68 6.87 20.67
C TYR A 278 -16.45 7.76 20.96
N ARG A 279 -16.51 9.08 20.74
CA ARG A 279 -15.34 9.94 20.90
C ARG A 279 -14.86 9.97 22.34
N THR A 280 -15.78 10.16 23.29
CA THR A 280 -15.46 10.12 24.73
C THR A 280 -14.95 8.74 25.14
N SER A 281 -15.61 7.66 24.71
CA SER A 281 -15.16 6.29 24.96
C SER A 281 -13.75 6.02 24.45
N LEU A 282 -13.41 6.49 23.24
CA LEU A 282 -12.07 6.38 22.69
C LEU A 282 -11.03 7.13 23.51
N LEU A 283 -11.35 8.31 24.02
CA LEU A 283 -10.43 9.11 24.85
C LEU A 283 -10.22 8.50 26.23
N ILE A 284 -11.21 7.78 26.76
CA ILE A 284 -11.05 6.96 27.98
C ILE A 284 -10.08 5.80 27.74
N LEU A 285 -10.19 5.13 26.59
CA LEU A 285 -9.36 3.98 26.24
C LEU A 285 -7.95 4.37 25.79
N VAL A 286 -7.83 5.47 25.04
CA VAL A 286 -6.59 5.94 24.41
C VAL A 286 -6.44 7.46 24.62
N PRO A 287 -6.07 7.93 25.81
CA PRO A 287 -5.99 9.36 26.15
C PRO A 287 -4.98 10.15 25.32
N GLN A 288 -4.07 9.47 24.62
CA GLN A 288 -3.01 10.07 23.80
C GLN A 288 -3.48 10.43 22.37
N LEU A 289 -4.73 10.15 22.02
CA LEU A 289 -5.25 10.50 20.69
C LEU A 289 -5.19 12.03 20.49
N GLU A 290 -4.66 12.42 19.36
CA GLU A 290 -4.59 13.81 18.91
C GLU A 290 -5.70 14.12 17.91
N LYS A 291 -6.08 13.10 17.10
CA LYS A 291 -7.12 13.20 16.08
C LYS A 291 -8.02 11.97 16.09
N ILE A 292 -9.32 12.20 16.00
CA ILE A 292 -10.35 11.18 15.78
C ILE A 292 -11.15 11.61 14.54
N ASP A 293 -11.26 10.71 13.56
CA ASP A 293 -11.98 10.96 12.30
C ASP A 293 -11.55 12.23 11.57
N LYS A 294 -10.23 12.45 11.49
CA LYS A 294 -9.60 13.62 10.87
C LYS A 294 -9.75 14.93 11.68
N GLU A 295 -10.57 14.98 12.71
CA GLU A 295 -10.77 16.14 13.58
C GLU A 295 -9.82 16.11 14.78
N PRO A 296 -9.21 17.25 15.14
CA PRO A 296 -8.38 17.31 16.33
C PRO A 296 -9.24 17.11 17.59
N VAL A 297 -8.66 16.48 18.60
CA VAL A 297 -9.28 16.34 19.91
C VAL A 297 -9.20 17.68 20.64
N SER A 298 -10.33 18.22 21.07
CA SER A 298 -10.40 19.48 21.77
C SER A 298 -9.97 19.37 23.24
N PRO A 299 -9.57 20.48 23.90
CA PRO A 299 -9.31 20.47 25.33
C PRO A 299 -10.54 20.09 26.17
N GLU A 300 -11.75 20.50 25.74
CA GLU A 300 -13.02 20.20 26.37
C GLU A 300 -13.30 18.69 26.37
N GLU A 301 -13.16 18.01 25.24
CA GLU A 301 -13.30 16.54 25.13
C GLU A 301 -12.32 15.81 26.07
N ARG A 302 -11.10 16.33 26.24
CA ARG A 302 -10.12 15.73 27.17
C ARG A 302 -10.53 15.86 28.61
N ILE A 303 -11.08 16.99 28.99
CA ILE A 303 -11.58 17.24 30.38
C ILE A 303 -12.75 16.29 30.63
N GLU A 304 -13.73 16.23 29.76
CA GLU A 304 -14.89 15.33 29.85
C GLU A 304 -14.47 13.87 30.03
N ALA A 305 -13.55 13.40 29.19
CA ALA A 305 -13.03 12.02 29.28
C ALA A 305 -12.30 11.79 30.64
N GLN A 306 -11.53 12.76 31.12
CA GLN A 306 -10.84 12.64 32.40
C GLN A 306 -11.83 12.62 33.62
N ASP A 307 -12.86 13.42 33.56
CA ASP A 307 -13.88 13.43 34.61
C ASP A 307 -14.67 12.12 34.62
N ARG A 308 -14.98 11.58 33.45
CA ARG A 308 -15.62 10.27 33.32
C ARG A 308 -14.73 9.11 33.83
N ILE A 309 -13.42 9.17 33.59
CA ILE A 309 -12.48 8.18 34.18
C ILE A 309 -12.54 8.20 35.71
N LYS A 310 -12.55 9.41 36.36
CA LYS A 310 -12.65 9.52 37.82
C LYS A 310 -13.96 8.95 38.37
N GLU A 311 -15.08 9.26 37.69
CA GLU A 311 -16.39 8.69 38.05
C GLU A 311 -16.36 7.16 38.03
N LEU A 312 -15.82 6.55 36.95
CA LEU A 312 -15.69 5.08 36.82
C LEU A 312 -14.80 4.49 37.92
N GLU A 313 -13.68 5.14 38.29
CA GLU A 313 -12.79 4.69 39.34
C GLU A 313 -13.50 4.78 40.74
N GLU A 314 -14.32 5.81 40.96
CA GLU A 314 -15.12 5.94 42.17
C GLU A 314 -16.23 4.89 42.26
N GLU A 315 -16.87 4.55 41.13
CA GLU A 315 -17.88 3.48 41.03
C GLU A 315 -17.26 2.10 41.33
N GLU A 316 -16.07 1.77 40.76
CA GLU A 316 -15.36 0.51 41.05
C GLU A 316 -14.94 0.37 42.52
N ILE A 317 -14.60 1.47 43.21
CA ILE A 317 -14.24 1.47 44.63
C ILE A 317 -15.48 1.32 45.53
N ALA A 318 -16.65 1.75 45.03
CA ALA A 318 -17.91 1.71 45.80
C ALA A 318 -18.65 0.36 45.71
N GLU A 319 -18.32 -0.51 44.75
CA GLU A 319 -18.84 -1.88 44.68
C GLU A 319 -18.07 -2.78 45.65
N PRO A 320 -18.75 -3.41 46.66
CA PRO A 320 -18.13 -4.17 47.74
C PRO A 320 -17.66 -5.59 47.30
#